data_f2246b250f4d65bae928707ce53fcc6f
#
_entry.id   f2246b250f4d65bae928707ce53fcc6f
#
_cell.length_a   1.000
_cell.length_b   1.000
_cell.length_c   1.000
_cell.angle_alpha   90.00
_cell.angle_beta   90.00
_cell.angle_gamma   90.00
#
_symmetry.space_group_name_H-M   'P 1'
#
loop_
_entity.id
_entity.type
_entity.pdbx_description
1 polymer ?
#
loop_
_entity_poly.entity_id
_entity_poly.type
_entity_poly.pdbx_seq_one_letter_code
_entity_poly.pdbx_strand_id
1 'polypeptide(L)'
;MEESAGVEPAPVQGGDPGPAQVEAVVVQGYARALMESLGRQGRAPFVLAGLALWEDLQAIQASLARCLAWREETRLRHWHDTLAEVLPAYGPFFAEVQQGKEWVETLRSILDEAPLPTREEPGPGGNEVARRFAHGLGWLAAQEELCPWLQEFRQHLFAVSERYWGGLFACYDVVGLPRTTNDLEGLFGQTKQALRRQTGLRQVR
;
A
#
# COMPACT_ATOMS: atom_id res chain seq x y z
N MET A 1 20.92 -61.31 -9.38
CA MET A 1 20.45 -60.95 -8.06
C MET A 1 21.57 -60.10 -7.45
N GLU A 2 21.48 -58.80 -7.56
CA GLU A 2 22.37 -57.83 -6.95
C GLU A 2 21.55 -57.02 -5.94
N GLU A 3 21.95 -57.21 -4.70
CA GLU A 3 21.34 -56.66 -3.52
C GLU A 3 21.74 -55.17 -3.41
N SER A 4 20.77 -54.26 -3.66
CA SER A 4 20.98 -52.84 -3.53
C SER A 4 20.98 -52.46 -2.05
N ALA A 5 22.15 -52.19 -1.50
CA ALA A 5 22.34 -51.70 -0.12
C ALA A 5 21.74 -50.31 -0.01
N GLY A 6 20.65 -50.22 0.73
CA GLY A 6 20.05 -48.94 1.14
C GLY A 6 21.01 -48.15 2.04
N VAL A 7 21.46 -47.00 1.55
CA VAL A 7 22.16 -46.01 2.36
C VAL A 7 21.12 -45.28 3.18
N GLU A 8 21.01 -45.62 4.47
CA GLU A 8 20.27 -44.82 5.44
C GLU A 8 20.90 -43.42 5.55
N PRO A 9 20.13 -42.34 5.42
CA PRO A 9 20.64 -40.99 5.68
C PRO A 9 20.98 -40.88 7.18
N ALA A 10 22.23 -40.54 7.47
CA ALA A 10 22.69 -40.27 8.84
C ALA A 10 21.81 -39.22 9.52
N PRO A 11 21.44 -39.39 10.80
CA PRO A 11 20.63 -38.42 11.53
C PRO A 11 21.42 -37.11 11.62
N VAL A 12 20.80 -36.04 11.10
CA VAL A 12 21.31 -34.67 11.30
C VAL A 12 21.32 -34.39 12.80
N GLN A 13 22.49 -34.34 13.39
CA GLN A 13 22.69 -33.97 14.80
C GLN A 13 22.29 -32.48 14.92
N GLY A 14 21.02 -32.22 15.26
CA GLY A 14 20.52 -30.93 15.69
C GLY A 14 21.10 -30.60 17.08
N GLY A 15 22.37 -30.19 17.15
CA GLY A 15 22.92 -29.55 18.33
C GLY A 15 22.17 -28.22 18.56
N ASP A 16 21.86 -27.98 19.85
CA ASP A 16 21.24 -26.70 20.27
C ASP A 16 22.12 -25.54 19.75
N PRO A 17 21.60 -24.58 19.03
CA PRO A 17 22.41 -23.51 18.43
C PRO A 17 23.12 -22.74 19.56
N GLY A 18 24.44 -22.72 19.54
CA GLY A 18 25.22 -21.98 20.52
C GLY A 18 24.89 -20.48 20.52
N PRO A 19 25.14 -19.74 21.62
CA PRO A 19 24.74 -18.35 21.78
C PRO A 19 25.20 -17.43 20.63
N ALA A 20 26.39 -17.65 20.08
CA ALA A 20 26.90 -16.89 18.93
C ALA A 20 26.11 -17.16 17.63
N GLN A 21 25.61 -18.38 17.47
CA GLN A 21 24.80 -18.73 16.29
C GLN A 21 23.39 -18.12 16.38
N VAL A 22 22.81 -18.06 17.57
CA VAL A 22 21.55 -17.36 17.84
C VAL A 22 21.69 -15.86 17.60
N GLU A 23 22.79 -15.26 18.03
CA GLU A 23 23.09 -13.84 17.76
C GLU A 23 23.20 -13.55 16.25
N ALA A 24 23.94 -14.37 15.53
CA ALA A 24 24.07 -14.21 14.08
C ALA A 24 22.72 -14.27 13.36
N VAL A 25 21.84 -15.19 13.76
CA VAL A 25 20.48 -15.31 13.19
C VAL A 25 19.64 -14.08 13.47
N VAL A 26 19.68 -13.51 14.68
CA VAL A 26 18.94 -12.30 15.04
C VAL A 26 19.43 -11.10 14.23
N VAL A 27 20.74 -10.86 14.17
CA VAL A 27 21.33 -9.77 13.37
C VAL A 27 20.98 -9.92 11.90
N GLN A 28 21.07 -11.13 11.35
CA GLN A 28 20.69 -11.39 9.95
C GLN A 28 19.20 -11.15 9.71
N GLY A 29 18.33 -11.48 10.67
CA GLY A 29 16.89 -11.20 10.60
C GLY A 29 16.60 -9.71 10.47
N TYR A 30 17.21 -8.88 11.30
CA TYR A 30 17.05 -7.42 11.21
C TYR A 30 17.67 -6.83 9.94
N ALA A 31 18.85 -7.31 9.52
CA ALA A 31 19.44 -6.89 8.25
C ALA A 31 18.53 -7.18 7.08
N ARG A 32 17.91 -8.37 7.04
CA ARG A 32 16.96 -8.76 6.01
C ARG A 32 15.72 -7.85 6.04
N ALA A 33 15.13 -7.63 7.21
CA ALA A 33 13.96 -6.76 7.36
C ALA A 33 14.23 -5.35 6.85
N LEU A 34 15.39 -4.76 7.19
CA LEU A 34 15.82 -3.46 6.68
C LEU A 34 15.95 -3.46 5.15
N MET A 35 16.61 -4.46 4.58
CA MET A 35 16.79 -4.56 3.12
C MET A 35 15.48 -4.75 2.38
N GLU A 36 14.55 -5.55 2.91
CA GLU A 36 13.21 -5.75 2.34
C GLU A 36 12.40 -4.45 2.37
N SER A 37 12.44 -3.71 3.48
CA SER A 37 11.76 -2.43 3.61
C SER A 37 12.32 -1.38 2.65
N LEU A 38 13.65 -1.29 2.51
CA LEU A 38 14.31 -0.38 1.57
C LEU A 38 14.04 -0.74 0.10
N GLY A 39 13.85 -2.03 -0.20
CA GLY A 39 13.54 -2.53 -1.55
C GLY A 39 12.06 -2.46 -1.92
N ARG A 40 11.17 -2.05 -1.01
CA ARG A 40 9.74 -2.03 -1.25
C ARG A 40 9.35 -1.02 -2.33
N GLN A 41 8.56 -1.48 -3.29
CA GLN A 41 8.02 -0.63 -4.34
C GLN A 41 6.57 -0.25 -4.01
N GLY A 42 6.22 1.00 -4.27
CA GLY A 42 4.86 1.50 -4.15
C GLY A 42 4.08 1.36 -5.45
N ARG A 43 2.77 1.44 -5.34
CA ARG A 43 1.85 1.57 -6.46
C ARG A 43 0.93 2.75 -6.18
N ALA A 44 1.34 3.92 -6.66
CA ALA A 44 0.53 5.12 -6.52
C ALA A 44 -0.88 4.92 -7.13
N PRO A 45 -1.89 5.61 -6.65
CA PRO A 45 -1.85 6.61 -5.59
C PRO A 45 -2.02 6.04 -4.17
N PHE A 46 -2.39 4.78 -4.00
CA PHE A 46 -2.83 4.23 -2.71
C PHE A 46 -1.71 3.50 -1.94
N VAL A 47 -0.73 2.94 -2.64
CA VAL A 47 0.43 2.29 -2.01
C VAL A 47 1.64 3.20 -2.15
N LEU A 48 1.87 4.03 -1.14
CA LEU A 48 3.01 4.95 -1.09
C LEU A 48 4.20 4.25 -0.45
N ALA A 49 5.19 3.85 -1.26
CA ALA A 49 6.38 3.14 -0.78
C ALA A 49 7.09 3.88 0.36
N GLY A 50 7.17 5.21 0.29
CA GLY A 50 7.80 6.03 1.32
C GLY A 50 7.09 5.95 2.67
N LEU A 51 5.74 5.98 2.70
CA LEU A 51 4.97 5.79 3.94
C LEU A 51 5.14 4.39 4.51
N ALA A 52 5.03 3.37 3.66
CA ALA A 52 5.22 1.98 4.09
C ALA A 52 6.64 1.74 4.63
N LEU A 53 7.66 2.33 3.98
CA LEU A 53 9.03 2.31 4.49
C LEU A 53 9.14 2.98 5.87
N TRP A 54 8.51 4.14 6.03
CA TRP A 54 8.50 4.87 7.29
C TRP A 54 7.89 4.04 8.44
N GLU A 55 6.72 3.45 8.19
CA GLU A 55 6.03 2.57 9.15
C GLU A 55 6.88 1.35 9.51
N ASP A 56 7.50 0.71 8.50
CA ASP A 56 8.41 -0.44 8.71
C ASP A 56 9.62 -0.04 9.56
N LEU A 57 10.27 1.10 9.28
CA LEU A 57 11.43 1.55 10.02
C LEU A 57 11.09 1.88 11.48
N GLN A 58 9.93 2.47 11.75
CA GLN A 58 9.43 2.68 13.12
C GLN A 58 9.19 1.34 13.83
N ALA A 59 8.56 0.38 13.16
CA ALA A 59 8.34 -0.97 13.71
C ALA A 59 9.65 -1.70 14.00
N ILE A 60 10.63 -1.60 13.10
CA ILE A 60 11.97 -2.17 13.30
C ILE A 60 12.68 -1.50 14.48
N GLN A 61 12.64 -0.17 14.60
CA GLN A 61 13.23 0.55 15.72
C GLN A 61 12.62 0.11 17.07
N ALA A 62 11.29 0.04 17.14
CA ALA A 62 10.60 -0.42 18.36
C ALA A 62 10.93 -1.88 18.69
N SER A 63 11.12 -2.73 17.69
CA SER A 63 11.54 -4.12 17.86
C SER A 63 12.99 -4.21 18.34
N LEU A 64 13.90 -3.41 17.76
CA LEU A 64 15.30 -3.32 18.21
C LEU A 64 15.38 -2.86 19.68
N ALA A 65 14.61 -1.86 20.09
CA ALA A 65 14.56 -1.41 21.48
C ALA A 65 14.17 -2.54 22.43
N ARG A 66 13.15 -3.34 22.07
CA ARG A 66 12.74 -4.50 22.87
C ARG A 66 13.83 -5.58 22.92
N CYS A 67 14.50 -5.84 21.80
CA CYS A 67 15.57 -6.82 21.73
C CYS A 67 16.77 -6.41 22.61
N LEU A 68 17.16 -5.14 22.55
CA LEU A 68 18.28 -4.58 23.30
C LEU A 68 18.04 -4.53 24.82
N ALA A 69 16.77 -4.54 25.27
CA ALA A 69 16.42 -4.65 26.69
C ALA A 69 16.86 -6.00 27.32
N TRP A 70 17.03 -7.03 26.50
CA TRP A 70 17.39 -8.37 26.94
C TRP A 70 18.79 -8.83 26.49
N ARG A 71 19.38 -8.10 25.54
CA ARG A 71 20.62 -8.51 24.88
C ARG A 71 21.44 -7.31 24.46
N GLU A 72 22.70 -7.24 24.92
CA GLU A 72 23.64 -6.23 24.46
C GLU A 72 24.37 -6.73 23.20
N GLU A 73 24.02 -6.15 22.05
CA GLU A 73 24.67 -6.43 20.77
C GLU A 73 24.97 -5.10 20.06
N THR A 74 26.26 -4.86 19.80
CA THR A 74 26.76 -3.56 19.30
C THR A 74 26.17 -3.16 17.94
N ARG A 75 25.97 -4.13 17.02
CA ARG A 75 25.41 -3.86 15.69
C ARG A 75 23.93 -3.49 15.76
N LEU A 76 23.15 -4.18 16.60
CA LEU A 76 21.75 -3.87 16.81
C LEU A 76 21.58 -2.51 17.50
N ARG A 77 22.46 -2.18 18.43
CA ARG A 77 22.50 -0.87 19.08
C ARG A 77 22.81 0.22 18.08
N HIS A 78 23.80 0.05 17.22
CA HIS A 78 24.12 1.02 16.18
C HIS A 78 22.93 1.28 15.24
N TRP A 79 22.21 0.25 14.79
CA TRP A 79 21.02 0.42 13.97
C TRP A 79 19.89 1.11 14.70
N HIS A 80 19.63 0.73 15.96
CA HIS A 80 18.64 1.39 16.81
C HIS A 80 18.93 2.88 16.94
N ASP A 81 20.16 3.24 17.29
CA ASP A 81 20.57 4.62 17.53
C ASP A 81 20.53 5.44 16.24
N THR A 82 20.94 4.86 15.10
CA THR A 82 20.81 5.49 13.78
C THR A 82 19.34 5.79 13.45
N LEU A 83 18.44 4.81 13.67
CA LEU A 83 17.01 5.03 13.44
C LEU A 83 16.43 6.05 14.44
N ALA A 84 16.88 6.03 15.71
CA ALA A 84 16.45 6.99 16.72
C ALA A 84 16.86 8.43 16.39
N GLU A 85 17.96 8.63 15.70
CA GLU A 85 18.41 9.93 15.22
C GLU A 85 17.65 10.38 13.96
N VAL A 86 17.52 9.48 12.97
CA VAL A 86 16.97 9.82 11.65
C VAL A 86 15.45 9.98 11.66
N LEU A 87 14.72 9.05 12.29
CA LEU A 87 13.26 9.05 12.20
C LEU A 87 12.60 10.34 12.72
N PRO A 88 12.99 10.92 13.87
CA PRO A 88 12.35 12.15 14.37
C PRO A 88 12.50 13.34 13.41
N ALA A 89 13.63 13.41 12.67
CA ALA A 89 13.89 14.51 11.74
C ALA A 89 12.91 14.55 10.56
N TYR A 90 12.39 13.39 10.15
CA TYR A 90 11.45 13.27 9.04
C TYR A 90 9.99 13.09 9.47
N GLY A 91 9.74 12.92 10.78
CA GLY A 91 8.40 12.71 11.34
C GLY A 91 7.36 13.72 10.85
N PRO A 92 7.61 15.03 10.95
CA PRO A 92 6.67 16.05 10.49
C PRO A 92 6.29 15.91 9.02
N PHE A 93 7.28 15.66 8.14
CA PHE A 93 7.05 15.45 6.71
C PHE A 93 6.15 14.24 6.43
N PHE A 94 6.40 13.12 7.12
CA PHE A 94 5.56 11.93 6.94
C PHE A 94 4.16 12.10 7.52
N ALA A 95 3.99 12.87 8.59
CA ALA A 95 2.67 13.23 9.10
C ALA A 95 1.83 14.01 8.07
N GLU A 96 2.45 14.97 7.38
CA GLU A 96 1.79 15.72 6.30
C GLU A 96 1.40 14.81 5.13
N VAL A 97 2.30 13.90 4.69
CA VAL A 97 1.99 12.94 3.62
C VAL A 97 0.88 11.99 4.03
N GLN A 98 0.88 11.54 5.28
CA GLN A 98 -0.18 10.70 5.84
C GLN A 98 -1.53 11.45 5.83
N GLN A 99 -1.55 12.72 6.24
CA GLN A 99 -2.75 13.55 6.18
C GLN A 99 -3.29 13.69 4.75
N GLY A 100 -2.42 13.92 3.78
CA GLY A 100 -2.82 13.97 2.36
C GLY A 100 -3.39 12.64 1.86
N LYS A 101 -2.80 11.52 2.28
CA LYS A 101 -3.32 10.17 1.99
C LYS A 101 -4.72 9.96 2.59
N GLU A 102 -4.93 10.34 3.84
CA GLU A 102 -6.23 10.24 4.53
C GLU A 102 -7.33 11.02 3.82
N TRP A 103 -7.00 12.19 3.25
CA TRP A 103 -7.96 12.95 2.44
C TRP A 103 -8.42 12.18 1.21
N VAL A 104 -7.48 11.57 0.49
CA VAL A 104 -7.81 10.74 -0.70
C VAL A 104 -8.63 9.53 -0.28
N GLU A 105 -8.26 8.86 0.81
CA GLU A 105 -8.98 7.69 1.32
C GLU A 105 -10.39 8.06 1.79
N THR A 106 -10.57 9.21 2.44
CA THR A 106 -11.89 9.73 2.84
C THR A 106 -12.78 9.99 1.63
N LEU A 107 -12.27 10.67 0.59
CA LEU A 107 -13.05 10.90 -0.63
C LEU A 107 -13.34 9.60 -1.37
N ARG A 108 -12.38 8.67 -1.39
CA ARG A 108 -12.55 7.36 -1.98
C ARG A 108 -13.60 6.53 -1.26
N SER A 109 -13.62 6.51 0.07
CA SER A 109 -14.59 5.73 0.86
C SER A 109 -16.03 6.15 0.52
N ILE A 110 -16.28 7.45 0.33
CA ILE A 110 -17.60 7.95 -0.08
C ILE A 110 -18.06 7.30 -1.40
N LEU A 111 -17.12 7.13 -2.34
CA LEU A 111 -17.41 6.48 -3.61
C LEU A 111 -17.53 4.96 -3.48
N ASP A 112 -16.66 4.32 -2.70
CA ASP A 112 -16.61 2.86 -2.57
C ASP A 112 -17.78 2.30 -1.74
N GLU A 113 -18.23 3.02 -0.71
CA GLU A 113 -19.32 2.60 0.17
C GLU A 113 -20.71 2.75 -0.46
N ALA A 114 -20.88 3.66 -1.42
CA ALA A 114 -22.15 3.82 -2.09
C ALA A 114 -22.45 2.60 -2.99
N PRO A 115 -23.55 1.86 -2.76
CA PRO A 115 -23.86 0.69 -3.59
C PRO A 115 -24.15 1.09 -5.04
N LEU A 116 -23.68 0.29 -5.98
CA LEU A 116 -24.03 0.47 -7.38
C LEU A 116 -25.47 -0.01 -7.63
N PRO A 117 -26.20 0.62 -8.56
CA PRO A 117 -27.56 0.20 -8.90
C PRO A 117 -27.53 -1.20 -9.53
N THR A 118 -28.45 -2.04 -9.13
CA THR A 118 -28.73 -3.34 -9.75
C THR A 118 -30.11 -3.29 -10.43
N ARG A 119 -30.48 -4.38 -11.12
CA ARG A 119 -31.84 -4.50 -11.67
C ARG A 119 -32.91 -4.63 -10.60
N GLU A 120 -32.55 -5.11 -9.43
CA GLU A 120 -33.47 -5.40 -8.32
C GLU A 120 -33.49 -4.26 -7.29
N GLU A 121 -32.35 -3.61 -7.08
CA GLU A 121 -32.19 -2.54 -6.09
C GLU A 121 -31.61 -1.29 -6.75
N PRO A 122 -32.37 -0.18 -6.82
CA PRO A 122 -31.81 1.09 -7.21
C PRO A 122 -30.85 1.57 -6.12
N GLY A 123 -29.61 1.92 -6.51
CA GLY A 123 -28.66 2.54 -5.60
C GLY A 123 -29.10 3.93 -5.13
N PRO A 124 -28.25 4.63 -4.36
CA PRO A 124 -28.55 5.98 -3.86
C PRO A 124 -28.71 7.02 -4.98
N GLY A 125 -28.27 6.70 -6.20
CA GLY A 125 -28.25 7.61 -7.33
C GLY A 125 -27.04 8.54 -7.31
N GLY A 126 -26.60 8.97 -8.51
CA GLY A 126 -25.40 9.80 -8.67
C GLY A 126 -25.49 11.14 -7.96
N ASN A 127 -26.69 11.76 -7.91
CA ASN A 127 -26.89 13.03 -7.21
C ASN A 127 -26.67 12.94 -5.70
N GLU A 128 -27.10 11.84 -5.07
CA GLU A 128 -26.89 11.65 -3.63
C GLU A 128 -25.40 11.39 -3.31
N VAL A 129 -24.73 10.58 -4.13
CA VAL A 129 -23.29 10.34 -3.98
C VAL A 129 -22.50 11.62 -4.24
N ALA A 130 -22.87 12.40 -5.25
CA ALA A 130 -22.30 13.72 -5.54
C ALA A 130 -22.43 14.67 -4.35
N ARG A 131 -23.60 14.70 -3.70
CA ARG A 131 -23.83 15.52 -2.50
C ARG A 131 -22.93 15.11 -1.34
N ARG A 132 -22.76 13.80 -1.07
CA ARG A 132 -21.83 13.28 -0.05
C ARG A 132 -20.40 13.63 -0.38
N PHE A 133 -20.00 13.49 -1.63
CA PHE A 133 -18.65 13.82 -2.09
C PHE A 133 -18.39 15.35 -1.98
N ALA A 134 -19.37 16.20 -2.36
CA ALA A 134 -19.27 17.64 -2.15
C ALA A 134 -19.13 18.01 -0.68
N HIS A 135 -19.82 17.31 0.22
CA HIS A 135 -19.64 17.47 1.67
C HIS A 135 -18.22 17.12 2.11
N GLY A 136 -17.65 16.01 1.62
CA GLY A 136 -16.25 15.65 1.84
C GLY A 136 -15.27 16.73 1.35
N LEU A 137 -15.48 17.29 0.17
CA LEU A 137 -14.67 18.43 -0.32
C LEU A 137 -14.85 19.67 0.57
N GLY A 138 -16.07 19.96 1.04
CA GLY A 138 -16.34 21.04 1.99
C GLY A 138 -15.58 20.86 3.31
N TRP A 139 -15.52 19.64 3.82
CA TRP A 139 -14.70 19.31 4.98
C TRP A 139 -13.21 19.57 4.74
N LEU A 140 -12.67 19.18 3.56
CA LEU A 140 -11.29 19.49 3.17
C LEU A 140 -11.06 21.01 3.04
N ALA A 141 -12.04 21.77 2.54
CA ALA A 141 -11.94 23.21 2.41
C ALA A 141 -11.83 23.91 3.78
N ALA A 142 -12.48 23.36 4.80
CA ALA A 142 -12.48 23.87 6.15
C ALA A 142 -11.21 23.55 6.96
N GLN A 143 -10.28 22.76 6.39
CA GLN A 143 -9.00 22.48 7.07
C GLN A 143 -8.13 23.75 7.10
N GLU A 144 -7.75 24.15 8.31
CA GLU A 144 -6.89 25.29 8.58
C GLU A 144 -5.45 24.85 8.91
N GLU A 145 -4.53 25.79 8.97
CA GLU A 145 -3.13 25.57 9.38
C GLU A 145 -2.37 24.52 8.55
N LEU A 146 -2.62 24.50 7.24
CA LEU A 146 -1.95 23.57 6.34
C LEU A 146 -0.57 24.09 5.92
N CYS A 147 0.41 23.18 5.83
CA CYS A 147 1.68 23.47 5.18
C CYS A 147 1.49 23.79 3.68
N PRO A 148 2.45 24.46 3.02
CA PRO A 148 2.31 24.85 1.61
C PRO A 148 2.01 23.67 0.69
N TRP A 149 2.66 22.53 0.90
CA TRP A 149 2.45 21.32 0.10
C TRP A 149 0.99 20.80 0.22
N LEU A 150 0.44 20.71 1.42
CA LEU A 150 -0.96 20.29 1.62
C LEU A 150 -1.96 21.28 1.04
N GLN A 151 -1.64 22.58 1.03
CA GLN A 151 -2.47 23.59 0.38
C GLN A 151 -2.51 23.36 -1.14
N GLU A 152 -1.37 23.16 -1.79
CA GLU A 152 -1.28 22.86 -3.22
C GLU A 152 -1.96 21.54 -3.54
N PHE A 153 -1.76 20.50 -2.73
CA PHE A 153 -2.40 19.20 -2.90
C PHE A 153 -3.92 19.29 -2.80
N ARG A 154 -4.45 20.05 -1.83
CA ARG A 154 -5.90 20.34 -1.72
C ARG A 154 -6.45 21.03 -2.96
N GLN A 155 -5.76 22.06 -3.44
CA GLN A 155 -6.15 22.76 -4.67
C GLN A 155 -6.17 21.81 -5.86
N HIS A 156 -5.19 20.91 -5.97
CA HIS A 156 -5.16 19.90 -7.02
C HIS A 156 -6.34 18.94 -6.92
N LEU A 157 -6.69 18.46 -5.70
CA LEU A 157 -7.85 17.59 -5.48
C LEU A 157 -9.15 18.28 -5.93
N PHE A 158 -9.32 19.58 -5.64
CA PHE A 158 -10.49 20.34 -6.09
C PHE A 158 -10.54 20.48 -7.60
N ALA A 159 -9.44 20.85 -8.22
CA ALA A 159 -9.37 20.99 -9.68
C ALA A 159 -9.65 19.68 -10.42
N VAL A 160 -9.12 18.56 -9.92
CA VAL A 160 -9.39 17.22 -10.46
C VAL A 160 -10.85 16.84 -10.25
N SER A 161 -11.41 17.06 -9.08
CA SER A 161 -12.80 16.76 -8.77
C SER A 161 -13.75 17.55 -9.66
N GLU A 162 -13.51 18.85 -9.84
CA GLU A 162 -14.29 19.73 -10.72
C GLU A 162 -14.23 19.26 -12.18
N ARG A 163 -13.02 18.96 -12.66
CA ARG A 163 -12.80 18.50 -14.05
C ARG A 163 -13.57 17.23 -14.39
N TYR A 164 -13.66 16.29 -13.46
CA TYR A 164 -14.31 15.00 -13.69
C TYR A 164 -15.72 14.91 -13.11
N TRP A 165 -16.25 15.98 -12.52
CA TRP A 165 -17.54 16.01 -11.82
C TRP A 165 -18.69 15.40 -12.62
N GLY A 166 -18.82 15.78 -13.88
CA GLY A 166 -19.92 15.33 -14.74
C GLY A 166 -19.95 13.83 -15.03
N GLY A 167 -18.78 13.14 -14.93
CA GLY A 167 -18.68 11.71 -15.19
C GLY A 167 -18.47 10.85 -13.94
N LEU A 168 -18.01 11.48 -12.84
CA LEU A 168 -17.57 10.79 -11.63
C LEU A 168 -18.69 9.97 -10.97
N PHE A 169 -19.94 10.38 -11.12
CA PHE A 169 -21.09 9.75 -10.45
C PHE A 169 -22.00 8.97 -11.40
N ALA A 170 -21.69 8.90 -12.68
CA ALA A 170 -22.53 8.24 -13.68
C ALA A 170 -22.78 6.75 -13.42
N CYS A 171 -21.82 6.06 -12.78
CA CYS A 171 -21.95 4.65 -12.42
C CYS A 171 -23.05 4.38 -11.37
N TYR A 172 -23.48 5.38 -10.62
CA TYR A 172 -24.55 5.24 -9.63
C TYR A 172 -25.95 5.47 -10.21
N ASP A 173 -26.05 5.94 -11.46
CA ASP A 173 -27.30 6.11 -12.17
C ASP A 173 -27.53 5.03 -13.23
N VAL A 174 -26.46 4.36 -13.68
CA VAL A 174 -26.52 3.41 -14.80
C VAL A 174 -26.17 2.02 -14.35
N VAL A 175 -27.14 1.10 -14.45
CA VAL A 175 -26.93 -0.30 -14.11
C VAL A 175 -25.85 -0.94 -14.99
N GLY A 176 -24.87 -1.58 -14.37
CA GLY A 176 -23.78 -2.27 -15.06
C GLY A 176 -22.61 -1.36 -15.49
N LEU A 177 -22.68 -0.06 -15.21
CA LEU A 177 -21.53 0.83 -15.44
C LEU A 177 -20.52 0.66 -14.29
N PRO A 178 -19.25 0.30 -14.55
CA PRO A 178 -18.25 0.13 -13.51
C PRO A 178 -17.81 1.47 -12.90
N ARG A 179 -17.39 1.47 -11.65
CA ARG A 179 -16.88 2.67 -10.93
C ARG A 179 -15.61 3.25 -11.55
N THR A 180 -14.79 2.40 -12.14
CA THR A 180 -13.49 2.79 -12.68
C THR A 180 -13.27 2.23 -14.08
N THR A 181 -12.43 2.90 -14.85
CA THR A 181 -11.98 2.40 -16.16
C THR A 181 -11.14 1.13 -16.06
N ASN A 182 -10.62 0.80 -14.86
CA ASN A 182 -9.79 -0.39 -14.65
C ASN A 182 -10.52 -1.69 -15.02
N ASP A 183 -11.82 -1.77 -14.73
CA ASP A 183 -12.63 -2.93 -15.10
C ASP A 183 -12.81 -3.02 -16.62
N LEU A 184 -12.98 -1.87 -17.30
CA LEU A 184 -13.02 -1.78 -18.75
C LEU A 184 -11.65 -2.12 -19.37
N GLU A 185 -10.56 -1.61 -18.80
CA GLU A 185 -9.20 -1.94 -19.23
C GLU A 185 -8.90 -3.44 -19.07
N GLY A 186 -9.34 -4.04 -17.96
CA GLY A 186 -9.28 -5.49 -17.73
C GLY A 186 -10.06 -6.26 -18.81
N LEU A 187 -11.29 -5.85 -19.13
CA LEU A 187 -12.11 -6.46 -20.17
C LEU A 187 -11.46 -6.30 -21.57
N PHE A 188 -10.98 -5.10 -21.90
CA PHE A 188 -10.24 -4.88 -23.15
C PHE A 188 -8.96 -5.69 -23.23
N GLY A 189 -8.22 -5.83 -22.12
CA GLY A 189 -7.05 -6.68 -22.03
C GLY A 189 -7.36 -8.14 -22.32
N GLN A 190 -8.42 -8.68 -21.70
CA GLN A 190 -8.89 -10.04 -21.92
C GLN A 190 -9.36 -10.26 -23.37
N THR A 191 -10.17 -9.34 -23.91
CA THR A 191 -10.65 -9.39 -25.30
C THR A 191 -9.50 -9.35 -26.28
N LYS A 192 -8.50 -8.49 -26.05
CA LYS A 192 -7.30 -8.40 -26.89
C LYS A 192 -6.46 -9.68 -26.84
N GLN A 193 -6.35 -10.32 -25.66
CA GLN A 193 -5.68 -11.62 -25.52
C GLN A 193 -6.46 -12.73 -26.23
N ALA A 194 -7.79 -12.78 -26.12
CA ALA A 194 -8.64 -13.74 -26.81
C ALA A 194 -8.51 -13.62 -28.34
N LEU A 195 -8.57 -12.40 -28.87
CA LEU A 195 -8.35 -12.11 -30.29
C LEU A 195 -6.96 -12.55 -30.77
N ARG A 196 -5.91 -12.28 -29.98
CA ARG A 196 -4.55 -12.75 -30.30
C ARG A 196 -4.44 -14.26 -30.37
N ARG A 197 -5.09 -14.98 -29.45
CA ARG A 197 -5.12 -16.45 -29.46
C ARG A 197 -5.86 -17.00 -30.68
N GLN A 198 -6.97 -16.36 -31.08
CA GLN A 198 -7.76 -16.81 -32.23
C GLN A 198 -7.12 -16.48 -33.58
N THR A 199 -6.50 -15.31 -33.69
CA THR A 199 -5.96 -14.82 -34.98
C THR A 199 -4.47 -15.05 -35.15
N GLY A 200 -3.73 -15.45 -34.13
CA GLY A 200 -2.26 -15.60 -34.17
C GLY A 200 -1.50 -14.28 -34.35
N LEU A 201 -2.18 -13.13 -34.38
CA LEU A 201 -1.58 -11.83 -34.58
C LEU A 201 -0.92 -11.32 -33.28
N ARG A 202 0.36 -10.93 -33.37
CA ARG A 202 1.10 -10.35 -32.23
C ARG A 202 0.70 -8.91 -31.90
N GLN A 203 0.16 -8.17 -32.88
CA GLN A 203 -0.36 -6.82 -32.68
C GLN A 203 -1.73 -6.69 -33.34
N VAL A 204 -2.71 -6.27 -32.54
CA VAL A 204 -4.02 -5.80 -33.02
C VAL A 204 -3.91 -4.28 -33.06
N ARG A 205 -3.98 -3.73 -34.28
CA ARG A 205 -4.05 -2.28 -34.52
C ARG A 205 -5.43 -1.74 -34.09
#